data_6cf9c55b0a584139679210a30f129277
#
_entry.id   6cf9c55b0a584139679210a30f129277
#
_cell.length_a   1.000
_cell.length_b   1.000
_cell.length_c   1.000
_cell.angle_alpha   90.00
_cell.angle_beta   90.00
_cell.angle_gamma   90.00
#
_symmetry.space_group_name_H-M   'P 1'
#
loop_
_entity.id
_entity.type
_entity.pdbx_description
1 polymer ?
#
loop_
_entity_poly.entity_id
_entity_poly.type
_entity_poly.pdbx_seq_one_letter_code
_entity_poly.pdbx_strand_id
1 'polypeptide(L)'
;MSLFSFCQNAENAGFSKKTCIFLPVVIEYIRSFFIKESIMNYLNCSAEELEREYQSLKNKYDEEKAKGLNLNMARGKPGKEQLDLSNGILDVFTSESNFIGDDGVDIRNYGILDGIYECRKMFGQVLGVDSENVMIGGNSSLNMMFDTISCMMTKPIVEGCDAWYKVENRKFLCPSPGYDRHFGITDYYGFEMIPIPMTENGPDMDMIEELVANDDSIKGIWCVPKYSNPQGITYSDETVRRFANLKPAAKDFRIIWDNAYCIHDVTDTPDTLLNIYDECKKAGNEDLPILFCSTSKITFPGAGVAAMAASKNNMKVFKERYNYQIISYDKMNMLRHVQYFGDYNGMLEHMKKHKAVLKPKFDIVLNALASELEPVGIGEWTKPNGGYFVSIDVLEGTAKRVVQICKEAGVVLTGAGATYPYGKDPKDSNIRLAPTFPPNDELVTAMEIFCICAKLAACEKLLQK
;
A
#
# COMPACT_ATOMS: atom_id res chain seq x y z
N MET A 1 -18.00 -49.10 2.19
CA MET A 1 -19.28 -49.47 1.50
C MET A 1 -18.90 -50.23 0.24
N SER A 2 -19.37 -51.47 0.02
CA SER A 2 -18.92 -52.29 -1.12
C SER A 2 -19.56 -51.78 -2.42
N LEU A 3 -18.86 -51.93 -3.55
CA LEU A 3 -19.36 -51.57 -4.90
C LEU A 3 -20.77 -52.16 -5.17
N PHE A 4 -21.07 -53.32 -4.58
CA PHE A 4 -22.35 -54.01 -4.73
C PHE A 4 -23.52 -53.26 -4.07
N SER A 5 -23.29 -52.63 -2.92
CA SER A 5 -24.28 -51.81 -2.19
C SER A 5 -24.56 -50.48 -2.89
N PHE A 6 -23.56 -49.93 -3.60
CA PHE A 6 -23.70 -48.68 -4.35
C PHE A 6 -24.49 -48.88 -5.68
N CYS A 7 -24.20 -49.94 -6.39
CA CYS A 7 -24.95 -50.26 -7.63
C CYS A 7 -26.44 -50.56 -7.37
N GLN A 8 -26.77 -51.22 -6.26
CA GLN A 8 -28.14 -51.51 -5.88
C GLN A 8 -28.94 -50.27 -5.49
N ASN A 9 -28.28 -49.26 -4.88
CA ASN A 9 -28.89 -47.97 -4.57
C ASN A 9 -29.07 -47.08 -5.81
N ALA A 10 -28.19 -47.20 -6.81
CA ALA A 10 -28.28 -46.45 -8.07
C ALA A 10 -29.38 -46.99 -8.99
N GLU A 11 -29.60 -48.34 -9.02
CA GLU A 11 -30.72 -48.95 -9.74
C GLU A 11 -32.08 -48.53 -9.12
N ASN A 12 -32.16 -48.42 -7.81
CA ASN A 12 -33.36 -47.95 -7.12
C ASN A 12 -33.64 -46.45 -7.36
N ALA A 13 -32.64 -45.71 -7.81
CA ALA A 13 -32.77 -44.29 -8.20
C ALA A 13 -33.04 -44.05 -9.70
N GLY A 14 -33.30 -45.11 -10.47
CA GLY A 14 -33.73 -45.05 -11.88
C GLY A 14 -32.63 -44.97 -12.92
N PHE A 15 -31.38 -45.25 -12.57
CA PHE A 15 -30.26 -45.25 -13.53
C PHE A 15 -30.12 -46.59 -14.28
N SER A 16 -29.85 -46.54 -15.58
CA SER A 16 -29.71 -47.75 -16.40
C SER A 16 -28.40 -48.51 -16.07
N LYS A 17 -28.41 -49.86 -16.26
CA LYS A 17 -27.23 -50.70 -16.06
C LYS A 17 -25.98 -50.24 -16.84
N LYS A 18 -26.14 -49.60 -18.00
CA LYS A 18 -25.01 -49.02 -18.76
C LYS A 18 -24.35 -47.83 -18.03
N THR A 19 -25.12 -47.02 -17.30
CA THR A 19 -24.63 -45.90 -16.51
C THR A 19 -23.84 -46.37 -15.28
N CYS A 20 -24.23 -47.50 -14.68
CA CYS A 20 -23.50 -48.06 -13.53
C CYS A 20 -22.13 -48.67 -13.90
N ILE A 21 -21.90 -49.07 -15.15
CA ILE A 21 -20.61 -49.61 -15.62
C ILE A 21 -19.62 -48.47 -15.95
N PHE A 22 -20.12 -47.33 -16.43
CA PHE A 22 -19.29 -46.16 -16.76
C PHE A 22 -18.94 -45.29 -15.53
N LEU A 23 -19.76 -45.31 -14.49
CA LEU A 23 -19.54 -44.47 -13.30
C LEU A 23 -18.23 -44.81 -12.54
N PRO A 24 -17.83 -46.06 -12.33
CA PRO A 24 -16.55 -46.41 -11.74
C PRO A 24 -15.35 -45.95 -12.58
N VAL A 25 -15.45 -46.08 -13.92
CA VAL A 25 -14.39 -45.63 -14.84
C VAL A 25 -14.28 -44.11 -14.86
N VAL A 26 -15.41 -43.40 -14.81
CA VAL A 26 -15.44 -41.94 -14.70
C VAL A 26 -14.95 -41.49 -13.33
N ILE A 27 -15.31 -42.18 -12.24
CA ILE A 27 -14.81 -41.90 -10.89
C ILE A 27 -13.30 -42.18 -10.79
N GLU A 28 -12.83 -43.27 -11.43
CA GLU A 28 -11.40 -43.61 -11.46
C GLU A 28 -10.60 -42.67 -12.38
N TYR A 29 -11.19 -42.21 -13.49
CA TYR A 29 -10.65 -41.18 -14.35
C TYR A 29 -10.64 -39.81 -13.65
N ILE A 30 -11.72 -39.44 -12.97
CA ILE A 30 -11.80 -38.26 -12.11
C ILE A 30 -10.82 -38.38 -10.92
N ARG A 31 -10.76 -39.53 -10.26
CA ARG A 31 -9.76 -39.79 -9.22
C ARG A 31 -8.35 -39.79 -9.76
N SER A 32 -8.07 -40.35 -10.94
CA SER A 32 -6.75 -40.29 -11.56
C SER A 32 -6.40 -38.87 -12.05
N PHE A 33 -7.38 -38.08 -12.44
CA PHE A 33 -7.21 -36.66 -12.77
C PHE A 33 -7.02 -35.79 -11.53
N PHE A 34 -7.77 -36.04 -10.44
CA PHE A 34 -7.59 -35.36 -9.15
C PHE A 34 -6.45 -35.94 -8.27
N ILE A 35 -6.01 -37.18 -8.50
CA ILE A 35 -4.86 -37.79 -7.81
C ILE A 35 -3.52 -37.44 -8.54
N LYS A 36 -3.58 -36.98 -9.80
CA LYS A 36 -2.38 -36.62 -10.55
C LYS A 36 -1.91 -35.16 -10.31
N GLU A 37 -2.69 -34.32 -9.66
CA GLU A 37 -2.18 -33.14 -8.98
C GLU A 37 -2.00 -33.47 -7.50
N SER A 38 -1.08 -34.39 -7.16
CA SER A 38 -0.49 -34.37 -5.84
C SER A 38 0.15 -32.98 -5.70
N ILE A 39 -0.37 -32.18 -4.77
CA ILE A 39 0.18 -30.90 -4.38
C ILE A 39 1.70 -31.08 -4.26
N MET A 40 2.43 -30.61 -5.27
CA MET A 40 3.87 -30.79 -5.39
C MET A 40 4.57 -29.70 -4.60
N ASN A 41 4.57 -29.81 -3.27
CA ASN A 41 5.30 -28.85 -2.44
C ASN A 41 6.79 -28.97 -2.73
N TYR A 42 7.39 -27.93 -3.31
CA TYR A 42 8.77 -27.90 -3.77
C TYR A 42 9.79 -28.17 -2.66
N LEU A 43 9.48 -27.81 -1.43
CA LEU A 43 10.35 -28.05 -0.28
C LEU A 43 10.46 -29.54 0.09
N ASN A 44 9.53 -30.37 -0.39
CA ASN A 44 9.46 -31.81 -0.12
C ASN A 44 9.79 -32.67 -1.35
N CYS A 45 10.11 -32.07 -2.49
CA CYS A 45 10.40 -32.77 -3.73
C CYS A 45 11.83 -33.31 -3.76
N SER A 46 12.01 -34.43 -4.46
CA SER A 46 13.33 -34.93 -4.83
C SER A 46 14.00 -34.02 -5.86
N ALA A 47 15.32 -34.06 -5.96
CA ALA A 47 16.06 -33.32 -6.98
C ALA A 47 15.64 -33.66 -8.41
N GLU A 48 15.26 -34.93 -8.66
CA GLU A 48 14.80 -35.38 -9.98
C GLU A 48 13.41 -34.80 -10.34
N GLU A 49 12.53 -34.67 -9.37
CA GLU A 49 11.22 -34.04 -9.54
C GLU A 49 11.36 -32.54 -9.80
N LEU A 50 12.17 -31.86 -8.99
CA LEU A 50 12.49 -30.45 -9.18
C LEU A 50 13.18 -30.17 -10.51
N GLU A 51 14.06 -31.05 -10.98
CA GLU A 51 14.72 -30.90 -12.27
C GLU A 51 13.73 -30.99 -13.44
N ARG A 52 12.78 -31.94 -13.37
CA ARG A 52 11.72 -32.05 -14.39
C ARG A 52 10.82 -30.84 -14.41
N GLU A 53 10.43 -30.35 -13.25
CA GLU A 53 9.64 -29.13 -13.12
C GLU A 53 10.39 -27.92 -13.63
N TYR A 54 11.67 -27.77 -13.27
CA TYR A 54 12.54 -26.71 -13.78
C TYR A 54 12.59 -26.68 -15.31
N GLN A 55 12.77 -27.82 -15.97
CA GLN A 55 12.80 -27.88 -17.44
C GLN A 55 11.45 -27.52 -18.06
N SER A 56 10.35 -27.95 -17.45
CA SER A 56 9.01 -27.58 -17.89
C SER A 56 8.76 -26.07 -17.77
N LEU A 57 9.10 -25.48 -16.63
CA LEU A 57 8.98 -24.04 -16.37
C LEU A 57 9.90 -23.23 -17.27
N LYS A 58 11.13 -23.71 -17.54
CA LYS A 58 12.09 -23.04 -18.41
C LYS A 58 11.56 -22.93 -19.84
N ASN A 59 10.93 -23.97 -20.36
CA ASN A 59 10.31 -23.94 -21.69
C ASN A 59 9.18 -22.89 -21.73
N LYS A 60 8.27 -22.90 -20.73
CA LYS A 60 7.19 -21.90 -20.63
C LYS A 60 7.74 -20.48 -20.52
N TYR A 61 8.78 -20.29 -19.71
CA TYR A 61 9.44 -19.00 -19.56
C TYR A 61 10.04 -18.51 -20.89
N ASP A 62 10.71 -19.36 -21.64
CA ASP A 62 11.31 -19.00 -22.93
C ASP A 62 10.26 -18.66 -23.98
N GLU A 63 9.10 -19.34 -23.97
CA GLU A 63 7.93 -19.01 -24.78
C GLU A 63 7.37 -17.64 -24.46
N GLU A 64 7.17 -17.31 -23.16
CA GLU A 64 6.68 -16.01 -22.73
C GLU A 64 7.68 -14.88 -23.08
N LYS A 65 8.96 -15.10 -22.81
CA LYS A 65 10.05 -14.16 -23.14
C LYS A 65 10.13 -13.84 -24.64
N ALA A 66 9.88 -14.84 -25.48
CA ALA A 66 9.91 -14.66 -26.94
C ALA A 66 8.79 -13.75 -27.47
N LYS A 67 7.71 -13.54 -26.70
CA LYS A 67 6.62 -12.62 -27.08
C LYS A 67 7.01 -11.15 -27.06
N GLY A 68 8.11 -10.78 -26.41
CA GLY A 68 8.62 -9.40 -26.37
C GLY A 68 7.67 -8.41 -25.68
N LEU A 69 6.98 -8.83 -24.62
CA LEU A 69 5.99 -8.05 -23.90
C LEU A 69 6.62 -6.86 -23.15
N ASN A 70 5.79 -5.86 -22.80
CA ASN A 70 6.18 -4.72 -21.96
C ASN A 70 5.06 -4.36 -21.00
N LEU A 71 4.94 -5.14 -19.95
CA LEU A 71 3.91 -5.06 -18.94
C LEU A 71 4.46 -4.37 -17.67
N ASN A 72 3.70 -3.47 -17.06
CA ASN A 72 4.22 -2.66 -15.96
C ASN A 72 3.37 -2.82 -14.68
N MET A 73 3.93 -3.49 -13.69
CA MET A 73 3.40 -3.65 -12.33
C MET A 73 4.31 -3.01 -11.27
N ALA A 74 5.21 -2.08 -11.64
CA ALA A 74 6.19 -1.51 -10.73
C ALA A 74 5.61 -0.44 -9.80
N ARG A 75 4.61 0.32 -10.24
CA ARG A 75 4.12 1.50 -9.50
C ARG A 75 2.62 1.46 -9.27
N GLY A 76 2.22 1.60 -8.00
CA GLY A 76 0.83 1.84 -7.60
C GLY A 76 0.39 3.25 -7.99
N LYS A 77 -0.02 3.42 -9.24
CA LYS A 77 -0.64 4.65 -9.75
C LYS A 77 -1.99 4.32 -10.36
N PRO A 78 -2.94 5.27 -10.41
CA PRO A 78 -4.22 5.07 -11.08
C PRO A 78 -4.03 4.68 -12.54
N GLY A 79 -4.75 3.67 -13.01
CA GLY A 79 -4.91 3.34 -14.41
C GLY A 79 -5.86 4.32 -15.11
N LYS A 80 -5.93 4.22 -16.46
CA LYS A 80 -6.78 5.09 -17.27
C LYS A 80 -8.24 5.07 -16.80
N GLU A 81 -8.78 3.88 -16.51
CA GLU A 81 -10.17 3.71 -16.04
C GLU A 81 -10.45 4.48 -14.75
N GLN A 82 -9.51 4.52 -13.80
CA GLN A 82 -9.64 5.29 -12.57
C GLN A 82 -9.55 6.79 -12.83
N LEU A 83 -8.65 7.24 -13.71
CA LEU A 83 -8.53 8.66 -14.07
C LEU A 83 -9.81 9.15 -14.74
N ASP A 84 -10.38 8.37 -15.65
CA ASP A 84 -11.61 8.72 -16.36
C ASP A 84 -12.82 8.93 -15.43
N LEU A 85 -12.86 8.29 -14.25
CA LEU A 85 -13.89 8.53 -13.24
C LEU A 85 -13.95 9.98 -12.75
N SER A 86 -12.81 10.67 -12.82
CA SER A 86 -12.66 12.04 -12.33
C SER A 86 -12.74 13.11 -13.43
N ASN A 87 -12.99 12.74 -14.70
CA ASN A 87 -12.99 13.70 -15.81
C ASN A 87 -13.98 14.85 -15.60
N GLY A 88 -15.14 14.62 -14.94
CA GLY A 88 -16.10 15.67 -14.62
C GLY A 88 -15.57 16.80 -13.73
N ILE A 89 -14.43 16.61 -13.04
CA ILE A 89 -13.79 17.69 -12.27
C ILE A 89 -13.25 18.81 -13.18
N LEU A 90 -13.01 18.52 -14.47
CA LEU A 90 -12.51 19.48 -15.45
C LEU A 90 -13.59 20.48 -15.85
N ASP A 91 -14.86 20.10 -15.71
CA ASP A 91 -16.02 20.91 -16.12
C ASP A 91 -16.63 21.73 -14.96
N VAL A 92 -16.01 21.66 -13.76
CA VAL A 92 -16.51 22.35 -12.56
C VAL A 92 -16.47 23.86 -12.71
N PHE A 93 -15.47 24.40 -13.40
CA PHE A 93 -15.32 25.85 -13.60
C PHE A 93 -15.50 26.26 -15.05
N THR A 94 -16.26 27.35 -15.20
CA THR A 94 -16.33 28.15 -16.42
C THR A 94 -15.98 29.60 -16.08
N SER A 95 -15.92 30.49 -17.10
CA SER A 95 -15.71 31.93 -16.87
C SER A 95 -16.83 32.58 -16.05
N GLU A 96 -17.99 31.97 -15.98
CA GLU A 96 -19.19 32.46 -15.28
C GLU A 96 -19.34 31.87 -13.86
N SER A 97 -18.39 31.02 -13.42
CA SER A 97 -18.45 30.38 -12.11
C SER A 97 -18.28 31.39 -10.97
N ASN A 98 -18.86 31.10 -9.82
CA ASN A 98 -18.55 31.83 -8.58
C ASN A 98 -17.20 31.40 -8.03
N PHE A 99 -16.29 32.36 -7.90
CA PHE A 99 -14.94 32.16 -7.36
C PHE A 99 -14.78 32.70 -5.94
N ILE A 100 -15.88 32.96 -5.24
CA ILE A 100 -15.86 33.41 -3.85
C ILE A 100 -16.02 32.18 -2.94
N GLY A 101 -15.06 31.94 -2.07
CA GLY A 101 -15.13 30.88 -1.04
C GLY A 101 -16.13 31.21 0.06
N ASP A 102 -16.41 30.24 0.93
CA ASP A 102 -17.36 30.37 2.07
C ASP A 102 -16.98 31.50 3.05
N ASP A 103 -15.71 31.85 3.11
CA ASP A 103 -15.15 32.95 3.92
C ASP A 103 -15.20 34.33 3.22
N GLY A 104 -15.82 34.40 2.05
CA GLY A 104 -15.95 35.63 1.24
C GLY A 104 -14.71 36.03 0.48
N VAL A 105 -13.68 35.19 0.43
CA VAL A 105 -12.44 35.47 -0.27
C VAL A 105 -12.50 35.05 -1.73
N ASP A 106 -12.05 35.93 -2.62
CA ASP A 106 -11.87 35.59 -4.04
C ASP A 106 -10.65 34.66 -4.20
N ILE A 107 -10.90 33.38 -4.52
CA ILE A 107 -9.87 32.34 -4.59
C ILE A 107 -8.85 32.54 -5.71
N ARG A 108 -9.11 33.43 -6.66
CA ARG A 108 -8.21 33.76 -7.77
C ARG A 108 -7.04 34.64 -7.32
N ASN A 109 -7.13 35.23 -6.13
CA ASN A 109 -6.11 36.16 -5.60
C ASN A 109 -5.20 35.48 -4.57
N TYR A 110 -4.22 36.19 -4.05
CA TYR A 110 -3.30 35.75 -3.00
C TYR A 110 -3.99 35.51 -1.65
N GLY A 111 -3.25 34.89 -0.74
CA GLY A 111 -3.63 34.76 0.66
C GLY A 111 -4.24 33.42 1.02
N ILE A 112 -4.57 33.27 2.31
CA ILE A 112 -5.04 32.04 2.96
C ILE A 112 -3.98 30.94 2.86
N LEU A 113 -2.92 31.07 3.62
CA LEU A 113 -1.77 30.18 3.66
C LEU A 113 -2.16 28.71 3.90
N ASP A 114 -3.11 28.48 4.79
CA ASP A 114 -3.58 27.14 5.19
C ASP A 114 -4.67 26.56 4.30
N GLY A 115 -5.06 27.28 3.23
CA GLY A 115 -6.08 26.85 2.27
C GLY A 115 -7.50 27.27 2.67
N ILE A 116 -8.42 27.25 1.69
CA ILE A 116 -9.80 27.67 1.88
C ILE A 116 -10.53 26.80 2.92
N TYR A 117 -11.45 27.43 3.66
CA TYR A 117 -12.13 26.84 4.80
C TYR A 117 -12.87 25.54 4.44
N GLU A 118 -13.66 25.55 3.38
CA GLU A 118 -14.44 24.41 2.90
C GLU A 118 -13.57 23.21 2.52
N CYS A 119 -12.36 23.47 1.98
CA CYS A 119 -11.41 22.40 1.66
C CYS A 119 -10.79 21.83 2.95
N ARG A 120 -10.38 22.71 3.90
CA ARG A 120 -9.89 22.27 5.22
C ARG A 120 -10.95 21.45 5.97
N LYS A 121 -12.21 21.87 5.91
CA LYS A 121 -13.34 21.15 6.51
C LYS A 121 -13.51 19.75 5.92
N MET A 122 -13.48 19.62 4.58
CA MET A 122 -13.59 18.34 3.90
C MET A 122 -12.43 17.39 4.27
N PHE A 123 -11.19 17.88 4.24
CA PHE A 123 -10.04 17.08 4.64
C PHE A 123 -9.96 16.81 6.15
N GLY A 124 -10.50 17.71 6.97
CA GLY A 124 -10.69 17.47 8.40
C GLY A 124 -11.58 16.26 8.65
N GLN A 125 -12.67 16.10 7.89
CA GLN A 125 -13.52 14.90 7.95
C GLN A 125 -12.79 13.63 7.49
N VAL A 126 -11.96 13.71 6.45
CA VAL A 126 -11.11 12.59 5.99
C VAL A 126 -10.12 12.14 7.06
N LEU A 127 -9.51 13.06 7.77
CA LEU A 127 -8.48 12.79 8.79
C LEU A 127 -9.05 12.64 10.20
N GLY A 128 -10.35 12.94 10.39
CA GLY A 128 -11.01 12.89 11.68
C GLY A 128 -10.51 13.98 12.66
N VAL A 129 -10.25 15.20 12.17
CA VAL A 129 -9.77 16.32 12.98
C VAL A 129 -10.52 17.62 12.65
N ASP A 130 -10.50 18.58 13.56
CA ASP A 130 -11.08 19.89 13.32
C ASP A 130 -10.36 20.64 12.18
N SER A 131 -11.11 21.38 11.36
CA SER A 131 -10.57 22.13 10.22
C SER A 131 -9.48 23.16 10.60
N GLU A 132 -9.46 23.64 11.83
CA GLU A 132 -8.41 24.53 12.36
C GLU A 132 -7.04 23.86 12.49
N ASN A 133 -7.05 22.53 12.62
CA ASN A 133 -5.85 21.70 12.70
C ASN A 133 -5.36 21.22 11.33
N VAL A 134 -6.03 21.64 10.23
CA VAL A 134 -5.72 21.22 8.86
C VAL A 134 -5.04 22.35 8.09
N MET A 135 -4.02 21.99 7.31
CA MET A 135 -3.42 22.82 6.28
C MET A 135 -3.47 22.10 4.95
N ILE A 136 -3.95 22.79 3.91
CA ILE A 136 -3.98 22.29 2.56
C ILE A 136 -2.70 22.65 1.83
N GLY A 137 -2.11 21.66 1.16
CA GLY A 137 -0.87 21.80 0.39
C GLY A 137 -1.09 21.79 -1.12
N GLY A 138 -0.03 21.40 -1.83
CA GLY A 138 -0.04 21.19 -3.26
C GLY A 138 -0.70 19.83 -3.65
N ASN A 139 -0.25 19.26 -4.74
CA ASN A 139 -0.85 18.04 -5.29
C ASN A 139 -0.38 16.72 -4.64
N SER A 140 0.57 16.77 -3.70
CA SER A 140 1.22 15.56 -3.17
C SER A 140 1.50 15.64 -1.68
N SER A 141 1.00 14.67 -0.91
CA SER A 141 1.37 14.49 0.50
C SER A 141 2.86 14.21 0.68
N LEU A 142 3.51 13.56 -0.27
CA LEU A 142 4.96 13.33 -0.24
C LEU A 142 5.75 14.64 -0.18
N ASN A 143 5.33 15.67 -0.94
CA ASN A 143 5.95 16.97 -0.88
C ASN A 143 5.76 17.62 0.51
N MET A 144 4.54 17.55 1.07
CA MET A 144 4.28 18.08 2.40
C MET A 144 5.09 17.35 3.48
N MET A 145 5.24 16.02 3.39
CA MET A 145 6.10 15.25 4.29
C MET A 145 7.57 15.65 4.17
N PHE A 146 8.07 15.83 2.95
CA PHE A 146 9.43 16.33 2.73
C PHE A 146 9.62 17.73 3.36
N ASP A 147 8.69 18.65 3.14
CA ASP A 147 8.73 19.99 3.70
C ASP A 147 8.64 19.97 5.24
N THR A 148 7.86 19.06 5.81
CA THR A 148 7.73 18.84 7.25
C THR A 148 9.08 18.40 7.86
N ILE A 149 9.72 17.40 7.27
CA ILE A 149 11.06 16.96 7.71
C ILE A 149 12.06 18.10 7.51
N SER A 150 12.04 18.81 6.38
CA SER A 150 12.89 19.98 6.12
C SER A 150 12.73 21.09 7.18
N CYS A 151 11.50 21.33 7.62
CA CYS A 151 11.20 22.26 8.69
C CYS A 151 11.90 21.86 9.99
N MET A 152 11.71 20.61 10.43
CA MET A 152 12.30 20.09 11.66
C MET A 152 13.83 19.94 11.56
N MET A 153 14.35 19.72 10.38
CA MET A 153 15.81 19.76 10.13
C MET A 153 16.39 21.16 10.37
N THR A 154 15.68 22.23 10.04
CA THR A 154 16.22 23.60 10.04
C THR A 154 15.76 24.46 11.21
N LYS A 155 14.66 24.10 11.86
CA LYS A 155 14.06 24.80 13.00
C LYS A 155 13.63 23.83 14.09
N PRO A 156 13.81 24.18 15.37
CA PRO A 156 13.25 23.36 16.45
C PRO A 156 11.73 23.39 16.39
N ILE A 157 11.10 22.20 16.49
CA ILE A 157 9.64 22.09 16.58
C ILE A 157 9.13 22.21 18.02
N VAL A 158 10.02 22.04 18.99
CA VAL A 158 9.76 22.19 20.42
C VAL A 158 10.73 23.23 20.98
N GLU A 159 10.22 24.16 21.78
CA GLU A 159 11.05 25.19 22.45
C GLU A 159 12.08 24.50 23.36
N GLY A 160 13.32 24.96 23.26
CA GLY A 160 14.44 24.42 24.03
C GLY A 160 15.09 23.17 23.45
N CYS A 161 14.56 22.61 22.34
CA CYS A 161 15.23 21.58 21.55
C CYS A 161 16.10 22.20 20.45
N ASP A 162 17.08 21.49 19.98
CA ASP A 162 17.83 21.85 18.77
C ASP A 162 17.08 21.44 17.49
N ALA A 163 17.37 22.15 16.40
CA ALA A 163 16.96 21.68 15.08
C ALA A 163 17.67 20.35 14.75
N TRP A 164 16.97 19.45 14.08
CA TRP A 164 17.45 18.05 13.90
C TRP A 164 18.82 17.95 13.19
N TYR A 165 19.18 18.93 12.32
CA TYR A 165 20.50 18.91 11.66
C TYR A 165 21.69 18.98 12.64
N LYS A 166 21.48 19.51 13.86
CA LYS A 166 22.49 19.62 14.90
C LYS A 166 22.67 18.34 15.72
N VAL A 167 21.70 17.41 15.62
CA VAL A 167 21.77 16.15 16.35
C VAL A 167 22.70 15.20 15.60
N GLU A 168 23.83 14.90 16.22
CA GLU A 168 24.75 13.89 15.69
C GLU A 168 24.10 12.49 15.75
N ASN A 169 24.35 11.67 14.72
CA ASN A 169 23.83 10.29 14.64
C ASN A 169 22.30 10.22 14.79
N ARG A 170 21.57 11.20 14.26
CA ARG A 170 20.11 11.21 14.29
C ARG A 170 19.53 10.01 13.58
N LYS A 171 18.48 9.43 14.17
CA LYS A 171 17.87 8.18 13.74
C LYS A 171 16.40 8.36 13.42
N PHE A 172 15.91 7.47 12.56
CA PHE A 172 14.49 7.42 12.20
C PHE A 172 14.01 5.98 12.11
N LEU A 173 12.86 5.68 12.70
CA LEU A 173 12.28 4.35 12.67
C LEU A 173 11.54 4.13 11.34
N CYS A 174 11.78 2.99 10.71
CA CYS A 174 11.33 2.65 9.38
C CYS A 174 10.64 1.28 9.38
N PRO A 175 9.32 1.20 9.68
CA PRO A 175 8.57 -0.04 9.51
C PRO A 175 8.80 -0.65 8.13
N SER A 176 9.18 -1.93 8.11
CA SER A 176 9.65 -2.62 6.93
C SER A 176 9.10 -4.05 6.84
N PRO A 177 8.63 -4.50 5.68
CA PRO A 177 8.63 -3.76 4.41
C PRO A 177 7.75 -2.50 4.45
N GLY A 178 8.19 -1.41 3.79
CA GLY A 178 7.55 -0.09 3.84
C GLY A 178 7.66 0.69 2.52
N TYR A 179 7.33 1.99 2.58
CA TYR A 179 7.30 2.85 1.39
C TYR A 179 8.68 3.44 1.08
N ASP A 180 9.23 3.07 -0.06
CA ASP A 180 10.56 3.46 -0.55
C ASP A 180 10.81 4.99 -0.57
N ARG A 181 9.76 5.80 -0.79
CA ARG A 181 9.90 7.27 -0.81
C ARG A 181 10.10 7.86 0.58
N HIS A 182 9.52 7.27 1.62
CA HIS A 182 9.78 7.65 3.00
C HIS A 182 11.27 7.43 3.34
N PHE A 183 11.78 6.25 2.99
CA PHE A 183 13.20 5.93 3.20
C PHE A 183 14.11 6.87 2.42
N GLY A 184 13.71 7.23 1.18
CA GLY A 184 14.44 8.21 0.38
C GLY A 184 14.51 9.60 1.00
N ILE A 185 13.47 10.07 1.71
CA ILE A 185 13.49 11.34 2.45
C ILE A 185 14.48 11.24 3.62
N THR A 186 14.43 10.17 4.39
CA THR A 186 15.31 9.95 5.54
C THR A 186 16.77 9.85 5.13
N ASP A 187 17.07 9.11 4.07
CA ASP A 187 18.41 8.98 3.50
C ASP A 187 18.93 10.34 3.00
N TYR A 188 18.10 11.11 2.28
CA TYR A 188 18.45 12.42 1.77
C TYR A 188 18.90 13.38 2.88
N TYR A 189 18.25 13.31 4.06
CA TYR A 189 18.63 14.13 5.22
C TYR A 189 19.70 13.48 6.12
N GLY A 190 20.22 12.34 5.74
CA GLY A 190 21.32 11.65 6.44
C GLY A 190 20.91 11.11 7.82
N PHE A 191 19.69 10.61 7.97
CA PHE A 191 19.31 9.85 9.16
C PHE A 191 19.83 8.41 9.05
N GLU A 192 20.27 7.86 10.18
CA GLU A 192 20.35 6.40 10.32
C GLU A 192 18.94 5.82 10.36
N MET A 193 18.65 4.93 9.44
CA MET A 193 17.34 4.26 9.35
C MET A 193 17.37 2.95 10.13
N ILE A 194 16.47 2.82 11.11
CA ILE A 194 16.31 1.61 11.92
C ILE A 194 15.09 0.85 11.36
N PRO A 195 15.27 -0.32 10.71
CA PRO A 195 14.15 -1.12 10.26
C PRO A 195 13.36 -1.67 11.46
N ILE A 196 12.04 -1.55 11.42
CA ILE A 196 11.12 -2.12 12.41
C ILE A 196 10.30 -3.20 11.72
N PRO A 197 10.28 -4.45 12.21
CA PRO A 197 9.47 -5.50 11.62
C PRO A 197 7.99 -5.14 11.63
N MET A 198 7.29 -5.50 10.55
CA MET A 198 5.84 -5.42 10.48
C MET A 198 5.22 -6.73 10.95
N THR A 199 4.10 -6.63 11.68
CA THR A 199 3.23 -7.73 12.08
C THR A 199 1.88 -7.61 11.39
N GLU A 200 0.99 -8.57 11.58
CA GLU A 200 -0.40 -8.49 11.06
C GLU A 200 -1.22 -7.32 11.67
N ASN A 201 -0.79 -6.78 12.82
CA ASN A 201 -1.46 -5.71 13.55
C ASN A 201 -0.81 -4.32 13.37
N GLY A 202 0.25 -4.22 12.57
CA GLY A 202 1.08 -3.02 12.40
C GLY A 202 2.54 -3.30 12.73
N PRO A 203 3.38 -2.29 12.97
CA PRO A 203 4.77 -2.49 13.32
C PRO A 203 4.95 -3.09 14.72
N ASP A 204 6.11 -3.70 14.96
CA ASP A 204 6.49 -4.23 16.27
C ASP A 204 6.58 -3.11 17.31
N MET A 205 5.52 -3.00 18.12
CA MET A 205 5.40 -1.93 19.10
C MET A 205 6.32 -2.15 20.33
N ASP A 206 6.67 -3.39 20.67
CA ASP A 206 7.59 -3.66 21.78
C ASP A 206 8.96 -3.07 21.46
N MET A 207 9.44 -3.32 20.24
CA MET A 207 10.71 -2.75 19.78
C MET A 207 10.65 -1.22 19.66
N ILE A 208 9.53 -0.65 19.18
CA ILE A 208 9.38 0.80 19.06
C ILE A 208 9.42 1.47 20.44
N GLU A 209 8.65 0.97 21.40
CA GLU A 209 8.56 1.52 22.76
C GLU A 209 9.92 1.48 23.46
N GLU A 210 10.65 0.36 23.36
CA GLU A 210 11.99 0.22 23.92
C GLU A 210 12.97 1.24 23.30
N LEU A 211 13.01 1.32 21.98
CA LEU A 211 13.93 2.20 21.26
C LEU A 211 13.68 3.67 21.56
N VAL A 212 12.42 4.13 21.45
CA VAL A 212 12.12 5.56 21.63
C VAL A 212 12.25 6.02 23.08
N ALA A 213 12.06 5.13 24.05
CA ALA A 213 12.19 5.47 25.46
C ALA A 213 13.67 5.61 25.91
N ASN A 214 14.59 4.98 25.21
CA ASN A 214 15.99 4.87 25.63
C ASN A 214 16.98 5.66 24.74
N ASP A 215 16.55 6.22 23.61
CA ASP A 215 17.42 6.89 22.66
C ASP A 215 16.81 8.22 22.19
N ASP A 216 17.34 9.35 22.65
CA ASP A 216 16.90 10.69 22.31
C ASP A 216 17.40 11.17 20.92
N SER A 217 18.26 10.40 20.26
CA SER A 217 18.67 10.63 18.88
C SER A 217 17.60 10.17 17.86
N ILE A 218 16.63 9.35 18.27
CA ILE A 218 15.50 8.93 17.42
C ILE A 218 14.50 10.07 17.31
N LYS A 219 14.32 10.59 16.09
CA LYS A 219 13.53 11.80 15.85
C LYS A 219 12.15 11.55 15.30
N GLY A 220 11.89 10.39 14.75
CA GLY A 220 10.57 10.07 14.26
C GLY A 220 10.42 8.66 13.72
N ILE A 221 9.20 8.39 13.26
CA ILE A 221 8.79 7.13 12.67
C ILE A 221 7.88 7.39 11.48
N TRP A 222 8.05 6.62 10.40
CA TRP A 222 7.11 6.57 9.28
C TRP A 222 6.00 5.58 9.54
N CYS A 223 4.75 5.98 9.32
CA CYS A 223 3.59 5.10 9.43
C CYS A 223 2.69 5.23 8.20
N VAL A 224 2.29 4.09 7.60
CA VAL A 224 1.21 4.01 6.63
C VAL A 224 0.13 3.14 7.25
N PRO A 225 -0.79 3.73 8.05
CA PRO A 225 -1.54 2.98 9.06
C PRO A 225 -2.74 2.20 8.53
N LYS A 226 -3.30 2.60 7.39
CA LYS A 226 -4.40 1.89 6.75
C LYS A 226 -3.97 1.39 5.38
N TYR A 227 -4.16 0.10 5.13
CA TYR A 227 -3.75 -0.55 3.88
C TYR A 227 -2.29 -0.26 3.51
N SER A 228 -1.38 -0.54 4.45
CA SER A 228 0.04 -0.16 4.39
C SER A 228 0.70 -0.53 3.05
N ASN A 229 1.66 0.27 2.64
CA ASN A 229 2.46 0.03 1.45
C ASN A 229 3.77 -0.69 1.86
N PRO A 230 4.01 -1.95 1.46
CA PRO A 230 3.29 -2.71 0.43
C PRO A 230 2.24 -3.71 0.94
N GLN A 231 2.14 -3.97 2.24
CA GLN A 231 1.49 -5.16 2.79
C GLN A 231 -0.04 -5.07 2.85
N GLY A 232 -0.63 -3.88 2.73
CA GLY A 232 -2.07 -3.71 2.83
C GLY A 232 -2.64 -3.94 4.24
N ILE A 233 -1.78 -3.94 5.25
CA ILE A 233 -2.15 -4.11 6.66
C ILE A 233 -2.76 -2.80 7.18
N THR A 234 -3.81 -2.92 7.98
CA THR A 234 -4.36 -1.82 8.77
C THR A 234 -3.95 -2.00 10.22
N TYR A 235 -3.43 -0.95 10.85
CA TYR A 235 -3.01 -0.99 12.26
C TYR A 235 -4.19 -1.28 13.17
N SER A 236 -4.01 -2.20 14.10
CA SER A 236 -5.03 -2.53 15.09
C SER A 236 -5.28 -1.35 16.05
N ASP A 237 -6.45 -1.33 16.69
CA ASP A 237 -6.79 -0.36 17.73
C ASP A 237 -5.74 -0.34 18.85
N GLU A 238 -5.23 -1.51 19.21
CA GLU A 238 -4.17 -1.65 20.21
C GLU A 238 -2.89 -0.95 19.76
N THR A 239 -2.43 -1.21 18.54
CA THR A 239 -1.26 -0.56 17.96
C THR A 239 -1.40 0.96 17.97
N VAL A 240 -2.57 1.49 17.56
CA VAL A 240 -2.82 2.94 17.58
C VAL A 240 -2.78 3.50 19.00
N ARG A 241 -3.39 2.81 19.98
CA ARG A 241 -3.32 3.25 21.40
C ARG A 241 -1.92 3.20 21.96
N ARG A 242 -1.11 2.19 21.58
CA ARG A 242 0.31 2.11 21.96
C ARG A 242 1.10 3.28 21.40
N PHE A 243 0.92 3.62 20.13
CA PHE A 243 1.50 4.83 19.54
C PHE A 243 1.11 6.10 20.31
N ALA A 244 -0.16 6.24 20.67
CA ALA A 244 -0.64 7.40 21.40
C ALA A 244 -0.04 7.53 22.81
N ASN A 245 0.35 6.42 23.42
CA ASN A 245 0.92 6.38 24.77
C ASN A 245 2.46 6.32 24.79
N LEU A 246 3.13 6.47 23.63
CA LEU A 246 4.59 6.52 23.58
C LEU A 246 5.17 7.57 24.52
N LYS A 247 6.32 7.27 25.10
CA LYS A 247 7.10 8.14 25.98
C LYS A 247 8.51 8.34 25.44
N PRO A 248 8.67 9.07 24.33
CA PRO A 248 9.97 9.24 23.72
C PRO A 248 10.93 10.03 24.64
N ALA A 249 12.19 9.58 24.69
CA ALA A 249 13.29 10.33 25.33
C ALA A 249 13.51 11.68 24.60
N ALA A 250 13.36 11.70 23.27
CA ALA A 250 13.38 12.92 22.47
C ALA A 250 12.04 13.67 22.56
N LYS A 251 12.02 14.87 23.18
CA LYS A 251 10.83 15.72 23.28
C LYS A 251 10.28 16.14 21.91
N ASP A 252 11.15 16.18 20.92
CA ASP A 252 10.87 16.56 19.53
C ASP A 252 10.61 15.38 18.59
N PHE A 253 10.45 14.16 19.12
CA PHE A 253 10.03 12.98 18.38
C PHE A 253 8.66 13.19 17.74
N ARG A 254 8.48 12.75 16.48
CA ARG A 254 7.18 12.84 15.77
C ARG A 254 6.83 11.55 15.05
N ILE A 255 5.53 11.27 15.02
CA ILE A 255 4.92 10.20 14.25
C ILE A 255 4.45 10.78 12.92
N ILE A 256 5.07 10.39 11.82
CA ILE A 256 4.67 10.81 10.48
C ILE A 256 3.62 9.81 9.97
N TRP A 257 2.35 10.23 10.02
CA TRP A 257 1.19 9.39 9.80
C TRP A 257 0.64 9.59 8.38
N ASP A 258 1.22 8.88 7.41
CA ASP A 258 0.81 8.96 5.99
C ASP A 258 -0.43 8.09 5.75
N ASN A 259 -1.60 8.70 5.89
CA ASN A 259 -2.88 8.04 5.65
C ASN A 259 -3.27 8.09 4.16
N ALA A 260 -2.37 7.63 3.31
CA ALA A 260 -2.51 7.68 1.85
C ALA A 260 -3.71 6.89 1.30
N TYR A 261 -4.20 5.91 2.07
CA TYR A 261 -5.27 4.99 1.67
C TYR A 261 -6.50 5.06 2.58
N CYS A 262 -6.71 6.18 3.27
CA CYS A 262 -7.76 6.37 4.29
C CYS A 262 -9.16 5.91 3.87
N ILE A 263 -9.52 6.03 2.60
CA ILE A 263 -10.84 5.68 2.02
C ILE A 263 -10.74 4.77 0.79
N HIS A 264 -9.66 3.97 0.67
CA HIS A 264 -9.37 3.15 -0.51
C HIS A 264 -9.76 1.69 -0.30
N ASP A 265 -10.99 1.46 0.12
CA ASP A 265 -11.53 0.12 0.34
C ASP A 265 -11.78 -0.60 -1.00
N VAL A 266 -11.41 -1.88 -1.11
CA VAL A 266 -11.67 -2.72 -2.30
C VAL A 266 -12.63 -3.87 -2.01
N THR A 267 -12.91 -4.20 -0.74
CA THR A 267 -13.85 -5.25 -0.34
C THR A 267 -15.15 -4.65 0.25
N ASP A 268 -16.15 -5.50 0.50
CA ASP A 268 -17.41 -5.09 1.16
C ASP A 268 -17.28 -5.05 2.69
N THR A 269 -16.17 -5.52 3.21
CA THR A 269 -15.79 -5.49 4.63
C THR A 269 -14.54 -4.63 4.79
N PRO A 270 -14.67 -3.28 4.73
CA PRO A 270 -13.53 -2.38 4.87
C PRO A 270 -12.94 -2.44 6.27
N ASP A 271 -11.62 -2.24 6.35
CA ASP A 271 -10.96 -2.07 7.63
C ASP A 271 -11.31 -0.72 8.25
N THR A 272 -11.38 -0.69 9.56
CA THR A 272 -11.49 0.55 10.34
C THR A 272 -10.14 0.89 10.95
N LEU A 273 -9.79 2.17 10.96
CA LEU A 273 -8.60 2.68 11.62
C LEU A 273 -9.00 3.61 12.75
N LEU A 274 -8.55 3.32 13.96
CA LEU A 274 -8.74 4.20 15.11
C LEU A 274 -8.03 5.55 14.88
N ASN A 275 -8.66 6.65 15.29
CA ASN A 275 -8.08 7.98 15.10
C ASN A 275 -6.92 8.23 16.06
N ILE A 276 -5.70 8.27 15.52
CA ILE A 276 -4.47 8.51 16.30
C ILE A 276 -4.47 9.89 16.98
N TYR A 277 -5.04 10.92 16.35
CA TYR A 277 -5.04 12.27 16.92
C TYR A 277 -5.89 12.33 18.19
N ASP A 278 -7.08 11.71 18.16
CA ASP A 278 -7.96 11.64 19.32
C ASP A 278 -7.33 10.81 20.45
N GLU A 279 -6.71 9.68 20.13
CA GLU A 279 -6.04 8.84 21.12
C GLU A 279 -4.82 9.56 21.75
N CYS A 280 -4.02 10.26 20.94
CA CYS A 280 -2.92 11.09 21.45
C CYS A 280 -3.43 12.24 22.34
N LYS A 281 -4.54 12.87 21.96
CA LYS A 281 -5.15 13.92 22.79
C LYS A 281 -5.63 13.38 24.14
N LYS A 282 -6.24 12.18 24.17
CA LYS A 282 -6.63 11.51 25.42
C LYS A 282 -5.42 11.16 26.29
N ALA A 283 -4.30 10.79 25.67
CA ALA A 283 -3.05 10.47 26.37
C ALA A 283 -2.22 11.70 26.79
N GLY A 284 -2.64 12.92 26.40
CA GLY A 284 -1.85 14.16 26.62
C GLY A 284 -0.63 14.29 25.71
N ASN A 285 -0.63 13.61 24.57
CA ASN A 285 0.46 13.53 23.60
C ASN A 285 0.06 14.08 22.22
N GLU A 286 -0.82 15.08 22.18
CA GLU A 286 -1.39 15.62 20.93
C GLU A 286 -0.35 16.17 19.94
N ASP A 287 0.86 16.46 20.40
CA ASP A 287 1.96 16.95 19.56
C ASP A 287 2.73 15.83 18.86
N LEU A 288 2.50 14.56 19.21
CA LEU A 288 3.25 13.45 18.58
C LEU A 288 2.88 13.25 17.10
N PRO A 289 1.59 13.12 16.71
CA PRO A 289 1.25 12.77 15.34
C PRO A 289 1.22 14.00 14.42
N ILE A 290 1.71 13.79 13.18
CA ILE A 290 1.51 14.68 12.04
C ILE A 290 0.89 13.83 10.94
N LEU A 291 -0.37 14.12 10.59
CA LEU A 291 -1.17 13.32 9.68
C LEU A 291 -1.13 13.89 8.26
N PHE A 292 -1.11 13.01 7.29
CA PHE A 292 -1.11 13.39 5.87
C PHE A 292 -2.11 12.57 5.08
N CYS A 293 -2.74 13.20 4.09
CA CYS A 293 -3.50 12.52 3.05
C CYS A 293 -3.48 13.33 1.76
N SER A 294 -3.97 12.75 0.67
CA SER A 294 -4.10 13.47 -0.61
C SER A 294 -5.12 12.82 -1.53
N THR A 295 -5.57 13.57 -2.53
CA THR A 295 -6.41 13.04 -3.61
C THR A 295 -5.61 12.39 -4.75
N SER A 296 -4.32 12.13 -4.56
CA SER A 296 -3.45 11.57 -5.62
C SER A 296 -3.94 10.24 -6.20
N LYS A 297 -4.74 9.50 -5.45
CA LYS A 297 -5.32 8.22 -5.87
C LYS A 297 -6.86 8.25 -5.88
N ILE A 298 -7.44 9.45 -5.73
CA ILE A 298 -8.87 9.71 -5.71
C ILE A 298 -9.30 10.44 -6.99
N THR A 299 -8.51 11.46 -7.41
CA THR A 299 -8.72 12.22 -8.64
C THR A 299 -7.48 12.09 -9.55
N PHE A 300 -6.84 13.21 -9.85
CA PHE A 300 -5.66 13.24 -10.71
C PHE A 300 -4.37 13.41 -9.89
N PRO A 301 -3.41 12.47 -9.92
CA PRO A 301 -2.15 12.62 -9.21
C PRO A 301 -1.38 13.90 -9.58
N GLY A 302 -1.46 14.31 -10.85
CA GLY A 302 -0.79 15.50 -11.37
C GLY A 302 -1.47 16.82 -10.99
N ALA A 303 -2.74 16.78 -10.56
CA ALA A 303 -3.56 17.95 -10.23
C ALA A 303 -4.45 17.69 -9.01
N GLY A 304 -3.95 16.93 -8.04
CA GLY A 304 -4.64 16.62 -6.80
C GLY A 304 -4.54 17.74 -5.76
N VAL A 305 -5.02 17.44 -4.57
CA VAL A 305 -4.91 18.26 -3.36
C VAL A 305 -4.38 17.39 -2.23
N ALA A 306 -3.39 17.88 -1.49
CA ALA A 306 -2.86 17.23 -0.30
C ALA A 306 -3.23 18.01 0.96
N ALA A 307 -3.33 17.32 2.08
CA ALA A 307 -3.60 17.92 3.37
C ALA A 307 -2.64 17.36 4.43
N MET A 308 -2.29 18.21 5.37
CA MET A 308 -1.60 17.90 6.60
C MET A 308 -2.48 18.30 7.77
N ALA A 309 -2.47 17.49 8.83
CA ALA A 309 -3.10 17.85 10.10
C ALA A 309 -2.12 17.61 11.26
N ALA A 310 -2.15 18.50 12.24
CA ALA A 310 -1.31 18.42 13.44
C ALA A 310 -1.93 19.20 14.60
N SER A 311 -1.34 19.07 15.79
CA SER A 311 -1.71 19.92 16.94
C SER A 311 -1.53 21.41 16.66
N LYS A 312 -2.18 22.24 17.43
CA LYS A 312 -2.03 23.71 17.33
C LYS A 312 -0.56 24.16 17.50
N ASN A 313 0.17 23.49 18.37
CA ASN A 313 1.60 23.79 18.61
C ASN A 313 2.45 23.50 17.36
N ASN A 314 2.33 22.28 16.82
CA ASN A 314 3.05 21.90 15.61
C ASN A 314 2.61 22.76 14.41
N MET A 315 1.31 22.99 14.26
CA MET A 315 0.76 23.78 13.16
C MET A 315 1.27 25.21 13.16
N LYS A 316 1.48 25.82 14.34
CA LYS A 316 2.09 27.15 14.46
C LYS A 316 3.48 27.18 13.84
N VAL A 317 4.33 26.20 14.15
CA VAL A 317 5.69 26.12 13.63
C VAL A 317 5.69 25.90 12.12
N PHE A 318 4.82 25.01 11.63
CA PHE A 318 4.72 24.75 10.19
C PHE A 318 4.19 25.96 9.42
N LYS A 319 3.15 26.65 9.89
CA LYS A 319 2.63 27.86 9.24
C LYS A 319 3.68 28.98 9.21
N GLU A 320 4.45 29.16 10.29
CA GLU A 320 5.58 30.10 10.29
C GLU A 320 6.60 29.76 9.19
N ARG A 321 6.97 28.48 9.05
CA ARG A 321 7.89 28.01 8.01
C ARG A 321 7.32 28.23 6.61
N TYR A 322 6.05 27.89 6.38
CA TYR A 322 5.41 28.03 5.08
C TYR A 322 5.26 29.49 4.65
N ASN A 323 5.10 30.44 5.58
CA ASN A 323 5.07 31.88 5.27
C ASN A 323 6.33 32.39 4.54
N TYR A 324 7.48 31.71 4.73
CA TYR A 324 8.71 32.02 4.00
C TYR A 324 8.80 31.33 2.64
N GLN A 325 8.00 30.32 2.40
CA GLN A 325 8.07 29.49 1.21
C GLN A 325 7.01 29.88 0.17
N ILE A 326 5.79 30.15 0.64
CA ILE A 326 4.62 30.42 -0.21
C ILE A 326 3.73 31.51 0.42
N ILE A 327 2.89 32.13 -0.43
CA ILE A 327 1.80 32.99 0.02
C ILE A 327 0.52 32.16 0.16
N SER A 328 0.27 31.28 -0.79
CA SER A 328 -0.82 30.30 -0.80
C SER A 328 -0.55 29.22 -1.82
N TYR A 329 -1.14 28.05 -1.62
CA TYR A 329 -1.27 27.04 -2.65
C TYR A 329 -2.42 27.35 -3.62
N ASP A 330 -2.65 26.50 -4.61
CA ASP A 330 -3.67 26.64 -5.66
C ASP A 330 -5.09 26.52 -5.11
N LYS A 331 -5.71 27.64 -4.75
CA LYS A 331 -7.08 27.71 -4.22
C LYS A 331 -8.14 27.39 -5.28
N MET A 332 -7.84 27.62 -6.56
CA MET A 332 -8.73 27.21 -7.65
C MET A 332 -8.88 25.67 -7.65
N ASN A 333 -7.77 24.96 -7.50
CA ASN A 333 -7.79 23.52 -7.41
C ASN A 333 -8.48 23.01 -6.14
N MET A 334 -8.30 23.69 -5.00
CA MET A 334 -9.01 23.36 -3.76
C MET A 334 -10.52 23.47 -3.93
N LEU A 335 -11.02 24.63 -4.40
CA LEU A 335 -12.46 24.85 -4.59
C LEU A 335 -13.04 23.91 -5.65
N ARG A 336 -12.30 23.62 -6.72
CA ARG A 336 -12.70 22.67 -7.75
C ARG A 336 -12.97 21.27 -7.17
N HIS A 337 -12.11 20.79 -6.27
CA HIS A 337 -12.31 19.51 -5.59
C HIS A 337 -13.52 19.55 -4.65
N VAL A 338 -13.68 20.64 -3.87
CA VAL A 338 -14.83 20.80 -2.99
C VAL A 338 -16.14 20.79 -3.79
N GLN A 339 -16.23 21.57 -4.87
CA GLN A 339 -17.43 21.62 -5.70
C GLN A 339 -17.70 20.29 -6.44
N TYR A 340 -16.65 19.59 -6.86
CA TYR A 340 -16.78 18.29 -7.51
C TYR A 340 -17.38 17.21 -6.61
N PHE A 341 -16.93 17.14 -5.35
CA PHE A 341 -17.43 16.17 -4.39
C PHE A 341 -18.68 16.66 -3.65
N GLY A 342 -18.86 17.97 -3.51
CA GLY A 342 -19.87 18.57 -2.65
C GLY A 342 -19.46 18.51 -1.17
N ASP A 343 -19.25 17.32 -0.65
CA ASP A 343 -18.82 17.06 0.72
C ASP A 343 -18.01 15.75 0.85
N TYR A 344 -17.70 15.35 2.07
CA TYR A 344 -17.03 14.08 2.37
C TYR A 344 -17.83 12.84 1.91
N ASN A 345 -19.18 12.87 1.99
CA ASN A 345 -20.00 11.74 1.53
C ASN A 345 -19.91 11.61 0.00
N GLY A 346 -19.90 12.71 -0.73
CA GLY A 346 -19.68 12.70 -2.17
C GLY A 346 -18.31 12.12 -2.55
N MET A 347 -17.28 12.39 -1.75
CA MET A 347 -15.97 11.73 -1.93
C MET A 347 -16.06 10.23 -1.70
N LEU A 348 -16.78 9.76 -0.67
CA LEU A 348 -16.98 8.33 -0.42
C LEU A 348 -17.76 7.65 -1.56
N GLU A 349 -18.81 8.30 -2.10
CA GLU A 349 -19.53 7.79 -3.26
C GLU A 349 -18.63 7.69 -4.51
N HIS A 350 -17.73 8.64 -4.70
CA HIS A 350 -16.73 8.57 -5.75
C HIS A 350 -15.80 7.37 -5.57
N MET A 351 -15.37 7.09 -4.34
CA MET A 351 -14.51 5.94 -4.05
C MET A 351 -15.18 4.57 -4.27
N LYS A 352 -16.50 4.48 -4.18
CA LYS A 352 -17.24 3.26 -4.59
C LYS A 352 -17.03 2.92 -6.07
N LYS A 353 -16.90 3.94 -6.93
CA LYS A 353 -16.57 3.74 -8.36
C LYS A 353 -15.15 3.23 -8.54
N HIS A 354 -14.18 3.76 -7.78
CA HIS A 354 -12.80 3.24 -7.74
C HIS A 354 -12.76 1.78 -7.29
N LYS A 355 -13.50 1.43 -6.23
CA LYS A 355 -13.62 0.04 -5.77
C LYS A 355 -14.09 -0.91 -6.87
N ALA A 356 -15.11 -0.51 -7.66
CA ALA A 356 -15.61 -1.32 -8.76
C ALA A 356 -14.56 -1.60 -9.85
N VAL A 357 -13.63 -0.67 -10.07
CA VAL A 357 -12.50 -0.83 -11.00
C VAL A 357 -11.37 -1.66 -10.37
N LEU A 358 -11.07 -1.45 -9.09
CA LEU A 358 -9.91 -2.05 -8.44
C LEU A 358 -10.14 -3.50 -7.99
N LYS A 359 -11.35 -3.81 -7.49
CA LYS A 359 -11.64 -5.15 -6.96
C LYS A 359 -11.30 -6.27 -7.93
N PRO A 360 -11.71 -6.25 -9.22
CA PRO A 360 -11.31 -7.28 -10.18
C PRO A 360 -9.80 -7.45 -10.35
N LYS A 361 -9.05 -6.35 -10.26
CA LYS A 361 -7.58 -6.38 -10.37
C LYS A 361 -6.93 -7.08 -9.18
N PHE A 362 -7.42 -6.81 -7.96
CA PHE A 362 -6.99 -7.54 -6.77
C PHE A 362 -7.35 -9.01 -6.83
N ASP A 363 -8.58 -9.33 -7.29
CA ASP A 363 -9.03 -10.71 -7.47
C ASP A 363 -8.13 -11.48 -8.46
N ILE A 364 -7.72 -10.88 -9.58
CA ILE A 364 -6.78 -11.47 -10.54
C ILE A 364 -5.46 -11.85 -9.85
N VAL A 365 -4.85 -10.92 -9.11
CA VAL A 365 -3.57 -11.17 -8.44
C VAL A 365 -3.72 -12.27 -7.38
N LEU A 366 -4.71 -12.14 -6.48
CA LEU A 366 -4.89 -13.09 -5.38
C LEU A 366 -5.23 -14.49 -5.87
N ASN A 367 -6.07 -14.62 -6.92
CA ASN A 367 -6.41 -15.90 -7.51
C ASN A 367 -5.20 -16.55 -8.20
N ALA A 368 -4.38 -15.79 -8.93
CA ALA A 368 -3.18 -16.30 -9.57
C ALA A 368 -2.17 -16.83 -8.53
N LEU A 369 -1.95 -16.08 -7.44
CA LEU A 369 -1.08 -16.51 -6.35
C LEU A 369 -1.62 -17.79 -5.67
N ALA A 370 -2.93 -17.84 -5.40
CA ALA A 370 -3.56 -18.98 -4.75
C ALA A 370 -3.57 -20.24 -5.63
N SER A 371 -3.80 -20.10 -6.94
CA SER A 371 -3.82 -21.25 -7.84
C SER A 371 -2.42 -21.77 -8.20
N GLU A 372 -1.42 -20.87 -8.29
CA GLU A 372 -0.12 -21.21 -8.85
C GLU A 372 0.99 -21.40 -7.81
N LEU A 373 0.96 -20.66 -6.70
CA LEU A 373 2.06 -20.67 -5.72
C LEU A 373 1.69 -21.36 -4.41
N GLU A 374 0.42 -21.29 -3.96
CA GLU A 374 -0.02 -21.98 -2.74
C GLU A 374 0.19 -23.50 -2.81
N PRO A 375 -0.16 -24.20 -3.92
CA PRO A 375 0.05 -25.64 -4.03
C PRO A 375 1.52 -26.06 -3.96
N VAL A 376 2.43 -25.23 -4.42
CA VAL A 376 3.86 -25.54 -4.45
C VAL A 376 4.63 -25.05 -3.20
N GLY A 377 3.97 -24.26 -2.33
CA GLY A 377 4.51 -23.90 -1.01
C GLY A 377 5.71 -22.96 -1.03
N ILE A 378 5.83 -22.08 -2.03
CA ILE A 378 7.01 -21.23 -2.23
C ILE A 378 6.76 -19.74 -2.00
N GLY A 379 5.63 -19.36 -1.43
CA GLY A 379 5.34 -17.95 -1.15
C GLY A 379 4.21 -17.77 -0.15
N GLU A 380 4.31 -16.65 0.58
CA GLU A 380 3.28 -16.15 1.48
C GLU A 380 2.91 -14.73 1.07
N TRP A 381 1.63 -14.39 1.05
CA TRP A 381 1.18 -13.07 0.62
C TRP A 381 0.04 -12.54 1.46
N THR A 382 -0.06 -11.20 1.46
CA THR A 382 -1.15 -10.51 2.13
C THR A 382 -2.43 -10.56 1.30
N LYS A 383 -3.59 -10.52 1.98
CA LYS A 383 -4.93 -10.44 1.37
C LYS A 383 -5.61 -9.14 1.81
N PRO A 384 -5.22 -7.99 1.26
CA PRO A 384 -5.67 -6.69 1.74
C PRO A 384 -7.14 -6.42 1.41
N ASN A 385 -7.85 -5.74 2.33
CA ASN A 385 -9.20 -5.25 2.11
C ASN A 385 -9.26 -3.91 1.36
N GLY A 386 -8.09 -3.34 1.04
CA GLY A 386 -7.99 -2.04 0.36
C GLY A 386 -6.57 -1.67 -0.03
N GLY A 387 -6.38 -0.42 -0.41
CA GLY A 387 -5.07 0.10 -0.82
C GLY A 387 -4.75 -0.14 -2.29
N TYR A 388 -3.44 -0.27 -2.60
CA TYR A 388 -2.92 -0.27 -3.98
C TYR A 388 -1.96 -1.40 -4.28
N PHE A 389 -1.67 -2.28 -3.30
CA PHE A 389 -0.63 -3.29 -3.41
C PHE A 389 -1.04 -4.62 -2.81
N VAL A 390 -0.40 -5.68 -3.30
CA VAL A 390 -0.30 -6.98 -2.65
C VAL A 390 1.17 -7.23 -2.39
N SER A 391 1.53 -7.58 -1.16
CA SER A 391 2.88 -7.97 -0.79
C SER A 391 3.01 -9.47 -0.81
N ILE A 392 4.06 -9.98 -1.43
CA ILE A 392 4.41 -11.39 -1.39
C ILE A 392 5.85 -11.56 -0.92
N ASP A 393 6.04 -12.50 -0.01
CA ASP A 393 7.35 -13.05 0.32
C ASP A 393 7.51 -14.38 -0.43
N VAL A 394 8.32 -14.39 -1.48
CA VAL A 394 8.71 -15.58 -2.24
C VAL A 394 9.74 -16.40 -1.43
N LEU A 395 10.15 -17.56 -1.94
CA LEU A 395 11.17 -18.37 -1.28
C LEU A 395 12.40 -17.52 -0.93
N GLU A 396 12.84 -17.57 0.31
CA GLU A 396 13.98 -16.79 0.82
C GLU A 396 15.21 -16.89 -0.08
N GLY A 397 15.83 -15.74 -0.40
CA GLY A 397 16.99 -15.65 -1.30
C GLY A 397 16.64 -15.69 -2.79
N THR A 398 15.38 -15.47 -3.18
CA THR A 398 14.97 -15.53 -4.59
C THR A 398 14.34 -14.23 -5.14
N ALA A 399 13.99 -13.25 -4.32
CA ALA A 399 13.26 -12.06 -4.81
C ALA A 399 14.01 -11.29 -5.91
N LYS A 400 15.32 -11.09 -5.77
CA LYS A 400 16.14 -10.43 -6.80
C LYS A 400 16.12 -11.19 -8.10
N ARG A 401 16.22 -12.53 -8.01
CA ARG A 401 16.19 -13.40 -9.19
C ARG A 401 14.83 -13.36 -9.86
N VAL A 402 13.73 -13.45 -9.11
CA VAL A 402 12.37 -13.32 -9.65
C VAL A 402 12.18 -12.00 -10.39
N VAL A 403 12.54 -10.87 -9.76
CA VAL A 403 12.42 -9.53 -10.38
C VAL A 403 13.26 -9.44 -11.66
N GLN A 404 14.47 -10.00 -11.66
CA GLN A 404 15.35 -10.02 -12.83
C GLN A 404 14.71 -10.76 -13.99
N ILE A 405 14.28 -12.02 -13.80
CA ILE A 405 13.74 -12.84 -14.88
C ILE A 405 12.35 -12.37 -15.33
N CYS A 406 11.52 -11.81 -14.42
CA CYS A 406 10.29 -11.10 -14.80
C CYS A 406 10.58 -9.97 -15.79
N LYS A 407 11.59 -9.13 -15.48
CA LYS A 407 12.00 -8.03 -16.38
C LYS A 407 12.48 -8.54 -17.73
N GLU A 408 13.24 -9.64 -17.76
CA GLU A 408 13.70 -10.26 -18.99
C GLU A 408 12.56 -10.83 -19.85
N ALA A 409 11.48 -11.31 -19.20
CA ALA A 409 10.26 -11.77 -19.86
C ALA A 409 9.24 -10.63 -20.14
N GLY A 410 9.64 -9.37 -19.90
CA GLY A 410 8.83 -8.19 -20.24
C GLY A 410 7.87 -7.75 -19.16
N VAL A 411 7.98 -8.24 -17.92
CA VAL A 411 7.19 -7.79 -16.76
C VAL A 411 8.06 -6.93 -15.83
N VAL A 412 7.76 -5.64 -15.76
CA VAL A 412 8.49 -4.69 -14.90
C VAL A 412 7.85 -4.63 -13.52
N LEU A 413 8.62 -4.99 -12.50
CA LEU A 413 8.28 -4.91 -11.08
C LEU A 413 9.09 -3.82 -10.38
N THR A 414 8.70 -3.45 -9.16
CA THR A 414 9.56 -2.67 -8.27
C THR A 414 10.82 -3.51 -7.95
N GLY A 415 11.98 -2.86 -7.89
CA GLY A 415 13.23 -3.56 -7.57
C GLY A 415 13.16 -4.28 -6.22
N ALA A 416 13.67 -5.50 -6.16
CA ALA A 416 13.76 -6.25 -4.92
C ALA A 416 14.59 -5.48 -3.88
N GLY A 417 14.13 -5.47 -2.63
CA GLY A 417 14.72 -4.71 -1.54
C GLY A 417 14.26 -3.26 -1.43
N ALA A 418 13.59 -2.67 -2.44
CA ALA A 418 13.12 -1.28 -2.39
C ALA A 418 12.16 -1.00 -1.21
N THR A 419 11.49 -2.03 -0.69
CA THR A 419 10.58 -1.94 0.46
C THR A 419 11.30 -1.94 1.81
N TYR A 420 12.61 -1.88 1.81
CA TYR A 420 13.47 -1.84 3.01
C TYR A 420 14.44 -0.67 2.97
N PRO A 421 14.84 -0.13 4.14
CA PRO A 421 15.89 0.87 4.24
C PRO A 421 17.17 0.45 3.50
N TYR A 422 17.82 1.40 2.84
CA TYR A 422 19.03 1.18 2.06
C TYR A 422 18.89 0.14 0.91
N GLY A 423 17.66 -0.23 0.54
CA GLY A 423 17.40 -1.22 -0.49
C GLY A 423 17.79 -2.65 -0.08
N LYS A 424 17.86 -2.94 1.21
CA LYS A 424 18.37 -4.21 1.76
C LYS A 424 17.26 -4.99 2.45
N ASP A 425 16.60 -5.87 1.73
CA ASP A 425 15.77 -6.92 2.32
C ASP A 425 16.69 -8.01 2.91
N PRO A 426 16.66 -8.26 4.23
CA PRO A 426 17.56 -9.23 4.87
C PRO A 426 17.30 -10.67 4.42
N LYS A 427 16.07 -10.98 3.98
CA LYS A 427 15.69 -12.32 3.51
C LYS A 427 15.74 -12.47 1.99
N ASP A 428 15.86 -11.37 1.25
CA ASP A 428 15.70 -11.36 -0.22
C ASP A 428 14.44 -12.14 -0.67
N SER A 429 13.30 -11.83 -0.04
CA SER A 429 12.02 -12.52 -0.23
C SER A 429 10.89 -11.59 -0.65
N ASN A 430 10.91 -10.32 -0.24
CA ASN A 430 9.78 -9.44 -0.41
C ASN A 430 9.68 -8.83 -1.81
N ILE A 431 8.51 -8.97 -2.41
CA ILE A 431 8.14 -8.35 -3.70
C ILE A 431 6.80 -7.63 -3.55
N ARG A 432 6.76 -6.38 -4.01
CA ARG A 432 5.56 -5.56 -4.07
C ARG A 432 4.91 -5.69 -5.43
N LEU A 433 3.68 -6.21 -5.48
CA LEU A 433 2.84 -6.27 -6.68
C LEU A 433 1.89 -5.07 -6.71
N ALA A 434 1.84 -4.35 -7.84
CA ALA A 434 1.02 -3.16 -8.04
C ALA A 434 -0.04 -3.39 -9.14
N PRO A 435 -1.23 -3.93 -8.81
CA PRO A 435 -2.24 -4.31 -9.79
C PRO A 435 -2.99 -3.14 -10.42
N THR A 436 -2.90 -1.95 -9.85
CA THR A 436 -3.84 -0.85 -10.12
C THR A 436 -3.68 -0.19 -11.49
N PHE A 437 -2.48 -0.22 -12.07
CA PHE A 437 -2.18 0.49 -13.31
C PHE A 437 -2.52 -0.28 -14.60
N PRO A 438 -2.12 -1.56 -14.79
CA PRO A 438 -2.36 -2.25 -16.04
C PRO A 438 -3.86 -2.55 -16.26
N PRO A 439 -4.34 -2.64 -17.52
CA PRO A 439 -5.63 -3.25 -17.83
C PRO A 439 -5.73 -4.70 -17.34
N ASN A 440 -6.95 -5.23 -17.19
CA ASN A 440 -7.15 -6.55 -16.61
C ASN A 440 -6.51 -7.69 -17.42
N ASP A 441 -6.56 -7.62 -18.75
CA ASP A 441 -5.95 -8.61 -19.66
C ASP A 441 -4.42 -8.60 -19.57
N GLU A 442 -3.81 -7.42 -19.54
CA GLU A 442 -2.37 -7.29 -19.32
C GLU A 442 -1.97 -7.80 -17.92
N LEU A 443 -2.82 -7.54 -16.90
CA LEU A 443 -2.57 -7.98 -15.53
C LEU A 443 -2.61 -9.50 -15.41
N VAL A 444 -3.56 -10.18 -16.08
CA VAL A 444 -3.62 -11.65 -16.14
C VAL A 444 -2.31 -12.22 -16.70
N THR A 445 -1.89 -11.73 -17.87
CA THR A 445 -0.63 -12.17 -18.51
C THR A 445 0.59 -11.88 -17.63
N ALA A 446 0.63 -10.71 -16.98
CA ALA A 446 1.74 -10.36 -16.09
C ALA A 446 1.82 -11.28 -14.86
N MET A 447 0.67 -11.69 -14.31
CA MET A 447 0.62 -12.62 -13.18
C MET A 447 0.98 -14.06 -13.57
N GLU A 448 0.59 -14.53 -14.76
CA GLU A 448 1.04 -15.81 -15.30
C GLU A 448 2.55 -15.88 -15.40
N ILE A 449 3.18 -14.83 -15.99
CA ILE A 449 4.63 -14.74 -16.11
C ILE A 449 5.30 -14.63 -14.74
N PHE A 450 4.73 -13.82 -13.83
CA PHE A 450 5.24 -13.70 -12.45
C PHE A 450 5.28 -15.06 -11.75
N CYS A 451 4.20 -15.84 -11.81
CA CYS A 451 4.13 -17.14 -11.16
C CYS A 451 5.12 -18.16 -11.78
N ILE A 452 5.29 -18.15 -13.11
CA ILE A 452 6.33 -18.94 -13.78
C ILE A 452 7.73 -18.55 -13.26
N CYS A 453 8.02 -17.25 -13.18
CA CYS A 453 9.30 -16.75 -12.72
C CYS A 453 9.56 -17.10 -11.23
N ALA A 454 8.55 -16.97 -10.37
CA ALA A 454 8.67 -17.32 -8.95
C ALA A 454 8.98 -18.81 -8.78
N LYS A 455 8.24 -19.69 -9.48
CA LYS A 455 8.48 -21.13 -9.48
C LYS A 455 9.87 -21.49 -10.05
N LEU A 456 10.27 -20.86 -11.15
CA LEU A 456 11.56 -21.09 -11.77
C LEU A 456 12.73 -20.70 -10.86
N ALA A 457 12.66 -19.53 -10.24
CA ALA A 457 13.68 -19.07 -9.29
C ALA A 457 13.76 -19.97 -8.03
N ALA A 458 12.61 -20.47 -7.57
CA ALA A 458 12.58 -21.43 -6.45
C ALA A 458 13.25 -22.75 -6.83
N CYS A 459 12.96 -23.33 -8.02
CA CYS A 459 13.64 -24.52 -8.50
C CYS A 459 15.15 -24.29 -8.66
N GLU A 460 15.58 -23.16 -9.24
CA GLU A 460 17.01 -22.80 -9.33
C GLU A 460 17.68 -22.78 -7.94
N LYS A 461 17.04 -22.18 -6.96
CA LYS A 461 17.54 -22.10 -5.58
C LYS A 461 17.65 -23.46 -4.93
N LEU A 462 16.62 -24.29 -5.02
CA LEU A 462 16.56 -25.62 -4.40
C LEU A 462 17.51 -26.63 -5.07
N LEU A 463 17.74 -26.49 -6.37
CA LEU A 463 18.71 -27.28 -7.14
C LEU A 463 20.15 -26.70 -7.05
N GLN A 464 20.34 -25.57 -6.39
CA GLN A 464 21.65 -24.87 -6.31
C GLN A 464 22.25 -24.52 -7.68
N LYS A 465 21.41 -24.09 -8.64
CA LYS A 465 21.78 -23.70 -10.02
C LYS A 465 22.10 -22.21 -10.16
#